data_4d66bc9cebd8b9b41ec4352a31d58be5
#
_entry.id   4d66bc9cebd8b9b41ec4352a31d58be5
#
_cell.length_a   1.000
_cell.length_b   1.000
_cell.length_c   1.000
_cell.angle_alpha   90.00
_cell.angle_beta   90.00
_cell.angle_gamma   90.00
#
_symmetry.space_group_name_H-M   'P 1'
#
loop_
_entity.id
_entity.type
_entity.pdbx_description
1 polymer ?
#
loop_
_entity_poly.entity_id
_entity_poly.type
_entity_poly.pdbx_seq_one_letter_code
_entity_poly.pdbx_strand_id
1 'polypeptide(L)'
;MIVIFNLKQNPKLSYILNIETATKNCSVALAKEGKTIFSKEIAEEGYSHAERLHVFIEEIIKEAGITLQDLSAVAVSQGPGSYTGLRIGVSAAKGLSYALDIPLIAVDTLQALASQVTISNGLIIPMIDARRMEVYSAVFASNYERKREVLAEIITENSFEDLEGTVYFVGDSAEKCKTVLRKDNFVFLDEIVYPSAKEMSPLSFEKFKKSDTVDVAYFEPYYLKDFMITTPNK
;
A
#
# COMPACT_ATOMS: atom_id res chain seq x y z
N MET A 1 -12.23 -38.32 -39.32
CA MET A 1 -10.97 -37.64 -38.96
C MET A 1 -11.37 -36.24 -38.39
N ILE A 2 -11.52 -36.18 -37.05
CA ILE A 2 -11.93 -34.95 -36.35
C ILE A 2 -10.67 -34.20 -36.05
N VAL A 3 -10.44 -33.06 -36.72
CA VAL A 3 -9.34 -32.14 -36.43
C VAL A 3 -9.76 -31.32 -35.22
N ILE A 4 -9.24 -31.66 -34.03
CA ILE A 4 -9.37 -30.82 -32.84
C ILE A 4 -8.38 -29.67 -33.01
N PHE A 5 -8.90 -28.51 -33.41
CA PHE A 5 -8.17 -27.23 -33.32
C PHE A 5 -7.94 -26.95 -31.84
N ASN A 6 -6.77 -27.25 -31.38
CA ASN A 6 -6.24 -26.76 -30.10
C ASN A 6 -5.96 -25.26 -30.26
N LEU A 7 -6.98 -24.43 -30.06
CA LEU A 7 -6.78 -23.00 -29.87
C LEU A 7 -5.88 -22.83 -28.64
N LYS A 8 -4.57 -22.62 -28.87
CA LYS A 8 -3.71 -22.05 -27.84
C LYS A 8 -4.36 -20.74 -27.41
N GLN A 9 -5.08 -20.77 -26.30
CA GLN A 9 -5.49 -19.53 -25.65
C GLN A 9 -4.19 -18.78 -25.37
N ASN A 10 -4.01 -17.64 -26.05
CA ASN A 10 -3.00 -16.68 -25.63
C ASN A 10 -3.26 -16.43 -24.13
N PRO A 11 -2.25 -16.52 -23.27
CA PRO A 11 -2.46 -16.27 -21.86
C PRO A 11 -3.11 -14.88 -21.73
N LYS A 12 -4.32 -14.85 -21.15
CA LYS A 12 -5.04 -13.59 -20.92
C LYS A 12 -4.12 -12.73 -20.06
N LEU A 13 -3.75 -11.56 -20.56
CA LEU A 13 -2.93 -10.60 -19.83
C LEU A 13 -3.62 -10.24 -18.51
N SER A 14 -2.87 -10.23 -17.42
CA SER A 14 -3.41 -9.93 -16.09
C SER A 14 -3.40 -8.43 -15.83
N TYR A 15 -4.59 -7.85 -15.70
CA TYR A 15 -4.77 -6.47 -15.22
C TYR A 15 -5.15 -6.49 -13.74
N ILE A 16 -4.40 -5.79 -12.91
CA ILE A 16 -4.67 -5.65 -11.47
C ILE A 16 -4.89 -4.17 -11.16
N LEU A 17 -6.04 -3.87 -10.55
CA LEU A 17 -6.35 -2.56 -10.02
C LEU A 17 -5.81 -2.47 -8.59
N ASN A 18 -4.88 -1.54 -8.33
CA ASN A 18 -4.30 -1.31 -7.01
C ASN A 18 -4.91 -0.04 -6.39
N ILE A 19 -5.30 -0.11 -5.11
CA ILE A 19 -5.95 0.96 -4.36
C ILE A 19 -5.17 1.21 -3.07
N GLU A 20 -4.70 2.46 -2.87
CA GLU A 20 -4.02 2.90 -1.65
C GLU A 20 -4.75 4.11 -1.06
N THR A 21 -5.21 3.97 0.17
CA THR A 21 -5.95 5.01 0.90
C THR A 21 -5.60 5.06 2.39
N ALA A 22 -4.52 4.38 2.80
CA ALA A 22 -4.15 4.24 4.21
C ALA A 22 -3.59 5.51 4.84
N THR A 23 -3.19 6.51 4.03
CA THR A 23 -2.63 7.79 4.49
C THR A 23 -3.37 8.96 3.86
N LYS A 24 -2.80 10.17 3.87
CA LYS A 24 -3.37 11.34 3.16
C LYS A 24 -3.40 11.14 1.65
N ASN A 25 -2.52 10.32 1.11
CA ASN A 25 -2.50 10.04 -0.32
C ASN A 25 -3.69 9.14 -0.71
N CYS A 26 -4.52 9.61 -1.64
CA CYS A 26 -5.50 8.78 -2.33
C CYS A 26 -4.89 8.38 -3.67
N SER A 27 -4.57 7.12 -3.84
CA SER A 27 -3.85 6.64 -5.01
C SER A 27 -4.51 5.40 -5.61
N VAL A 28 -4.55 5.37 -6.94
CA VAL A 28 -5.04 4.23 -7.74
C VAL A 28 -4.04 3.96 -8.85
N ALA A 29 -3.74 2.69 -9.10
CA ALA A 29 -2.89 2.28 -10.21
C ALA A 29 -3.44 1.05 -10.92
N LEU A 30 -3.38 1.06 -12.24
CA LEU A 30 -3.64 -0.11 -13.07
C LEU A 30 -2.31 -0.74 -13.45
N ALA A 31 -2.13 -1.98 -13.05
CA ALA A 31 -0.97 -2.78 -13.42
C ALA A 31 -1.33 -3.78 -14.52
N LYS A 32 -0.38 -3.99 -15.45
CA LYS A 32 -0.41 -5.07 -16.43
C LYS A 32 0.83 -5.93 -16.21
N GLU A 33 0.63 -7.23 -15.91
CA GLU A 33 1.73 -8.16 -15.63
C GLU A 33 2.71 -7.62 -14.55
N GLY A 34 2.18 -7.02 -13.49
CA GLY A 34 2.95 -6.47 -12.38
C GLY A 34 3.64 -5.12 -12.64
N LYS A 35 3.47 -4.54 -13.82
CA LYS A 35 3.99 -3.21 -14.16
C LYS A 35 2.87 -2.19 -14.18
N THR A 36 3.01 -1.11 -13.45
CA THR A 36 2.08 0.02 -13.51
C THR A 36 2.06 0.62 -14.91
N ILE A 37 0.87 0.68 -15.51
CA ILE A 37 0.66 1.29 -16.85
C ILE A 37 -0.06 2.63 -16.75
N PHE A 38 -0.94 2.79 -15.77
CA PHE A 38 -1.63 4.05 -15.46
C PHE A 38 -1.71 4.22 -13.95
N SER A 39 -1.63 5.46 -13.49
CA SER A 39 -1.83 5.79 -12.08
C SER A 39 -2.34 7.21 -11.91
N LYS A 40 -3.12 7.42 -10.84
CA LYS A 40 -3.57 8.73 -10.38
C LYS A 40 -3.46 8.78 -8.86
N GLU A 41 -3.00 9.92 -8.35
CA GLU A 41 -2.86 10.11 -6.92
C GLU A 41 -3.00 11.58 -6.54
N ILE A 42 -3.45 11.82 -5.32
CA ILE A 42 -3.56 13.16 -4.72
C ILE A 42 -3.35 13.09 -3.21
N ALA A 43 -2.49 13.94 -2.70
CA ALA A 43 -2.16 14.05 -1.27
C ALA A 43 -2.45 15.46 -0.70
N GLU A 44 -3.30 16.24 -1.38
CA GLU A 44 -3.62 17.61 -0.99
C GLU A 44 -4.66 17.66 0.14
N GLU A 45 -4.59 18.69 0.98
CA GLU A 45 -5.60 18.97 1.98
C GLU A 45 -6.92 19.43 1.32
N GLY A 46 -8.05 18.96 1.87
CA GLY A 46 -9.39 19.35 1.40
C GLY A 46 -10.06 18.35 0.45
N TYR A 47 -9.37 17.32 -0.01
CA TYR A 47 -9.99 16.23 -0.77
C TYR A 47 -10.19 15.00 0.11
N SER A 48 -11.41 14.46 0.10
CA SER A 48 -11.67 13.18 0.75
C SER A 48 -11.39 12.01 -0.19
N HIS A 49 -10.89 10.91 0.36
CA HIS A 49 -10.70 9.66 -0.41
C HIS A 49 -12.03 9.21 -1.06
N ALA A 50 -13.17 9.42 -0.38
CA ALA A 50 -14.48 9.05 -0.89
C ALA A 50 -14.85 9.80 -2.17
N GLU A 51 -14.39 11.05 -2.35
CA GLU A 51 -14.70 11.86 -3.53
C GLU A 51 -13.81 11.52 -4.73
N ARG A 52 -12.55 11.13 -4.48
CA ARG A 52 -11.55 10.95 -5.53
C ARG A 52 -11.34 9.51 -5.98
N LEU A 53 -11.48 8.55 -5.09
CA LEU A 53 -11.16 7.15 -5.36
C LEU A 53 -11.89 6.61 -6.61
N HIS A 54 -13.21 6.75 -6.65
CA HIS A 54 -14.01 6.21 -7.76
C HIS A 54 -13.77 6.97 -9.08
N VAL A 55 -13.53 8.28 -8.99
CA VAL A 55 -13.17 9.09 -10.16
C VAL A 55 -11.85 8.62 -10.75
N PHE A 56 -10.83 8.39 -9.93
CA PHE A 56 -9.54 7.89 -10.39
C PHE A 56 -9.64 6.50 -11.01
N ILE A 57 -10.46 5.61 -10.42
CA ILE A 57 -10.70 4.27 -10.99
C ILE A 57 -11.32 4.39 -12.39
N GLU A 58 -12.37 5.20 -12.53
CA GLU A 58 -13.05 5.40 -13.83
C GLU A 58 -12.08 5.97 -14.87
N GLU A 59 -11.33 7.00 -14.50
CA GLU A 59 -10.39 7.67 -15.40
C GLU A 59 -9.28 6.73 -15.89
N ILE A 60 -8.63 5.94 -15.01
CA ILE A 60 -7.53 5.05 -15.43
C ILE A 60 -8.04 3.87 -16.27
N ILE A 61 -9.23 3.34 -16.01
CA ILE A 61 -9.86 2.29 -16.82
C ILE A 61 -10.15 2.83 -18.23
N LYS A 62 -10.70 4.05 -18.31
CA LYS A 62 -10.97 4.72 -19.59
C LYS A 62 -9.68 5.03 -20.35
N GLU A 63 -8.65 5.58 -19.69
CA GLU A 63 -7.35 5.88 -20.31
C GLU A 63 -6.65 4.62 -20.81
N ALA A 64 -6.81 3.49 -20.13
CA ALA A 64 -6.28 2.20 -20.55
C ALA A 64 -7.04 1.57 -21.74
N GLY A 65 -8.22 2.10 -22.10
CA GLY A 65 -9.06 1.56 -23.16
C GLY A 65 -9.61 0.16 -22.86
N ILE A 66 -9.79 -0.16 -21.57
CA ILE A 66 -10.35 -1.43 -21.10
C ILE A 66 -11.67 -1.19 -20.35
N THR A 67 -12.30 -2.27 -19.92
CA THR A 67 -13.47 -2.26 -19.05
C THR A 67 -13.13 -2.86 -17.69
N LEU A 68 -13.99 -2.68 -16.69
CA LEU A 68 -13.81 -3.33 -15.38
C LEU A 68 -13.82 -4.86 -15.48
N GLN A 69 -14.51 -5.43 -16.46
CA GLN A 69 -14.57 -6.89 -16.72
C GLN A 69 -13.24 -7.46 -17.25
N ASP A 70 -12.31 -6.61 -17.67
CA ASP A 70 -10.99 -7.05 -18.11
C ASP A 70 -10.03 -7.21 -16.93
N LEU A 71 -10.38 -6.72 -15.74
CA LEU A 71 -9.60 -6.89 -14.53
C LEU A 71 -9.49 -8.37 -14.13
N SER A 72 -8.33 -8.76 -13.65
CA SER A 72 -8.02 -10.10 -13.15
C SER A 72 -8.04 -10.18 -11.63
N ALA A 73 -7.81 -9.05 -10.95
CA ALA A 73 -7.87 -8.91 -9.50
C ALA A 73 -8.00 -7.44 -9.11
N VAL A 74 -8.44 -7.21 -7.87
CA VAL A 74 -8.29 -5.92 -7.17
C VAL A 74 -7.35 -6.10 -6.00
N ALA A 75 -6.41 -5.19 -5.84
CA ALA A 75 -5.51 -5.14 -4.70
C ALA A 75 -5.76 -3.87 -3.88
N VAL A 76 -5.68 -3.99 -2.57
CA VAL A 76 -5.88 -2.87 -1.65
C VAL A 76 -4.84 -2.88 -0.55
N SER A 77 -4.38 -1.70 -0.13
CA SER A 77 -3.56 -1.60 1.08
C SER A 77 -4.39 -2.01 2.30
N GLN A 78 -3.83 -2.95 3.05
CA GLN A 78 -4.54 -3.52 4.21
C GLN A 78 -4.34 -2.73 5.50
N GLY A 79 -3.38 -1.81 5.53
CA GLY A 79 -2.92 -1.14 6.76
C GLY A 79 -1.50 -1.56 7.17
N PRO A 80 -1.00 -0.97 8.27
CA PRO A 80 -1.68 -0.01 9.12
C PRO A 80 -1.85 1.38 8.47
N GLY A 81 -2.69 2.23 9.09
CA GLY A 81 -2.90 3.59 8.60
C GLY A 81 -4.18 4.24 9.12
N SER A 82 -4.68 5.23 8.40
CA SER A 82 -5.92 5.95 8.70
C SER A 82 -7.12 5.02 8.75
N TYR A 83 -7.81 4.97 9.90
CA TYR A 83 -9.01 4.16 10.08
C TYR A 83 -10.10 4.43 9.02
N THR A 84 -10.37 5.70 8.75
CA THR A 84 -11.34 6.11 7.74
C THR A 84 -10.86 5.79 6.32
N GLY A 85 -9.61 6.11 6.03
CA GLY A 85 -9.01 5.86 4.71
C GLY A 85 -9.03 4.37 4.35
N LEU A 86 -8.58 3.51 5.27
CA LEU A 86 -8.58 2.06 5.09
C LEU A 86 -9.99 1.52 4.80
N ARG A 87 -11.02 2.00 5.52
CA ARG A 87 -12.40 1.56 5.29
C ARG A 87 -12.91 1.97 3.92
N ILE A 88 -12.59 3.16 3.45
CA ILE A 88 -12.98 3.63 2.12
C ILE A 88 -12.36 2.73 1.05
N GLY A 89 -11.05 2.52 1.08
CA GLY A 89 -10.34 1.69 0.10
C GLY A 89 -10.79 0.24 0.12
N VAL A 90 -10.86 -0.37 1.31
CA VAL A 90 -11.26 -1.77 1.47
C VAL A 90 -12.72 -1.98 1.05
N SER A 91 -13.63 -1.06 1.37
CA SER A 91 -15.03 -1.17 0.94
C SER A 91 -15.16 -1.10 -0.58
N ALA A 92 -14.44 -0.19 -1.23
CA ALA A 92 -14.43 -0.06 -2.69
C ALA A 92 -13.83 -1.32 -3.34
N ALA A 93 -12.69 -1.81 -2.83
CA ALA A 93 -12.04 -3.01 -3.34
C ALA A 93 -12.91 -4.26 -3.19
N LYS A 94 -13.55 -4.46 -2.02
CA LYS A 94 -14.50 -5.56 -1.78
C LYS A 94 -15.69 -5.46 -2.72
N GLY A 95 -16.27 -4.27 -2.89
CA GLY A 95 -17.41 -4.05 -3.80
C GLY A 95 -17.07 -4.42 -5.24
N LEU A 96 -15.90 -4.00 -5.74
CA LEU A 96 -15.43 -4.33 -7.09
C LEU A 96 -15.15 -5.83 -7.23
N SER A 97 -14.40 -6.44 -6.30
CA SER A 97 -14.08 -7.86 -6.35
C SER A 97 -15.34 -8.73 -6.33
N TYR A 98 -16.29 -8.38 -5.47
CA TYR A 98 -17.58 -9.09 -5.39
C TYR A 98 -18.40 -8.95 -6.68
N ALA A 99 -18.55 -7.73 -7.20
CA ALA A 99 -19.37 -7.47 -8.38
C ALA A 99 -18.80 -8.09 -9.67
N LEU A 100 -17.47 -8.23 -9.73
CA LEU A 100 -16.77 -8.77 -10.91
C LEU A 100 -16.42 -10.25 -10.77
N ASP A 101 -16.66 -10.85 -9.62
CA ASP A 101 -16.29 -12.23 -9.27
C ASP A 101 -14.79 -12.50 -9.50
N ILE A 102 -13.95 -11.58 -9.01
CA ILE A 102 -12.47 -11.63 -9.12
C ILE A 102 -11.82 -11.56 -7.75
N PRO A 103 -10.60 -12.12 -7.58
CA PRO A 103 -9.91 -12.14 -6.30
C PRO A 103 -9.58 -10.76 -5.76
N LEU A 104 -9.63 -10.64 -4.42
CA LEU A 104 -9.15 -9.52 -3.63
C LEU A 104 -7.77 -9.84 -3.06
N ILE A 105 -6.82 -8.92 -3.21
CA ILE A 105 -5.45 -9.06 -2.74
C ILE A 105 -5.17 -7.98 -1.69
N ALA A 106 -4.68 -8.39 -0.53
CA ALA A 106 -4.27 -7.48 0.52
C ALA A 106 -2.76 -7.22 0.43
N VAL A 107 -2.36 -5.95 0.37
CA VAL A 107 -0.95 -5.52 0.33
C VAL A 107 -0.64 -4.73 1.60
N ASP A 108 0.48 -5.05 2.24
CA ASP A 108 0.95 -4.33 3.43
C ASP A 108 1.34 -2.89 3.08
N THR A 109 0.78 -1.92 3.81
CA THR A 109 0.99 -0.49 3.55
C THR A 109 2.44 -0.06 3.79
N LEU A 110 3.09 -0.59 4.84
CA LEU A 110 4.49 -0.28 5.12
C LEU A 110 5.42 -0.92 4.09
N GLN A 111 5.08 -2.10 3.57
CA GLN A 111 5.84 -2.72 2.50
C GLN A 111 5.72 -1.92 1.19
N ALA A 112 4.53 -1.44 0.84
CA ALA A 112 4.33 -0.56 -0.31
C ALA A 112 5.15 0.74 -0.17
N LEU A 113 5.18 1.34 1.02
CA LEU A 113 5.99 2.52 1.30
C LEU A 113 7.50 2.23 1.19
N ALA A 114 7.97 1.12 1.78
CA ALA A 114 9.37 0.71 1.71
C ALA A 114 9.83 0.41 0.27
N SER A 115 8.92 -0.07 -0.59
CA SER A 115 9.22 -0.43 -1.99
C SER A 115 9.56 0.78 -2.88
N GLN A 116 9.36 2.01 -2.40
CA GLN A 116 9.80 3.23 -3.09
C GLN A 116 11.31 3.48 -2.93
N VAL A 117 11.93 2.87 -1.93
CA VAL A 117 13.36 3.07 -1.62
C VAL A 117 14.20 2.13 -2.45
N THR A 118 15.12 2.66 -3.25
CA THR A 118 16.09 1.86 -4.00
C THR A 118 17.49 2.03 -3.41
N ILE A 119 17.95 1.02 -2.70
CA ILE A 119 19.28 0.98 -2.06
C ILE A 119 19.95 -0.37 -2.29
N SER A 120 21.28 -0.39 -2.30
CA SER A 120 22.04 -1.64 -2.48
C SER A 120 22.27 -2.39 -1.17
N ASN A 121 22.28 -1.69 -0.03
CA ASN A 121 22.48 -2.25 1.30
C ASN A 121 21.85 -1.34 2.37
N GLY A 122 21.76 -1.85 3.60
CA GLY A 122 21.14 -1.15 4.71
C GLY A 122 19.72 -1.63 5.00
N LEU A 123 19.08 -0.95 5.92
CA LEU A 123 17.73 -1.23 6.39
C LEU A 123 16.78 -0.08 6.03
N ILE A 124 15.54 -0.41 5.72
CA ILE A 124 14.49 0.56 5.40
C ILE A 124 13.46 0.51 6.52
N ILE A 125 13.15 1.66 7.09
CA ILE A 125 12.13 1.82 8.13
C ILE A 125 11.04 2.78 7.62
N PRO A 126 9.97 2.24 7.03
CA PRO A 126 8.78 3.03 6.74
C PRO A 126 8.06 3.41 8.03
N MET A 127 7.62 4.66 8.13
CA MET A 127 6.95 5.23 9.29
C MET A 127 5.66 5.93 8.88
N ILE A 128 4.52 5.44 9.37
CA ILE A 128 3.21 6.06 9.18
C ILE A 128 2.74 6.65 10.51
N ASP A 129 2.13 7.83 10.46
CA ASP A 129 1.70 8.56 11.66
C ASP A 129 0.62 7.82 12.46
N ALA A 130 0.93 7.55 13.74
CA ALA A 130 -0.01 6.99 14.72
C ALA A 130 -0.40 8.01 15.80
N ARG A 131 -0.19 9.30 15.51
CA ARG A 131 -0.39 10.50 16.34
C ARG A 131 0.69 10.71 17.41
N ARG A 132 0.92 11.98 17.78
CA ARG A 132 2.00 12.40 18.72
C ARG A 132 3.35 11.86 18.24
N MET A 133 4.18 11.35 19.15
CA MET A 133 5.47 10.72 18.81
C MET A 133 5.36 9.22 18.53
N GLU A 134 4.15 8.71 18.36
CA GLU A 134 3.92 7.31 17.99
C GLU A 134 3.86 7.14 16.48
N VAL A 135 4.39 6.04 15.98
CA VAL A 135 4.38 5.67 14.57
C VAL A 135 4.01 4.19 14.39
N TYR A 136 3.45 3.87 13.25
CA TYR A 136 3.46 2.50 12.75
C TYR A 136 4.74 2.31 11.95
N SER A 137 5.55 1.34 12.34
CA SER A 137 6.81 1.05 11.66
C SER A 137 7.06 -0.45 11.52
N ALA A 138 7.92 -0.79 10.59
CA ALA A 138 8.50 -2.12 10.40
C ALA A 138 9.95 -1.96 9.95
N VAL A 139 10.71 -3.04 9.91
CA VAL A 139 12.09 -3.01 9.40
C VAL A 139 12.18 -3.95 8.21
N PHE A 140 12.69 -3.44 7.09
CA PHE A 140 12.94 -4.18 5.87
C PHE A 140 14.42 -4.13 5.48
N ALA A 141 14.91 -5.22 4.89
CA ALA A 141 16.20 -5.21 4.21
C ALA A 141 16.10 -4.50 2.84
N SER A 142 17.23 -4.23 2.21
CA SER A 142 17.30 -3.59 0.87
C SER A 142 16.59 -4.38 -0.24
N ASN A 143 16.36 -5.66 -0.06
CA ASN A 143 15.57 -6.52 -0.96
C ASN A 143 14.09 -6.61 -0.56
N TYR A 144 13.63 -5.75 0.35
CA TYR A 144 12.27 -5.67 0.90
C TYR A 144 11.82 -6.89 1.71
N GLU A 145 12.75 -7.75 2.10
CA GLU A 145 12.49 -8.81 3.08
C GLU A 145 12.24 -8.19 4.45
N ARG A 146 11.11 -8.55 5.08
CA ARG A 146 10.78 -8.04 6.41
C ARG A 146 11.71 -8.64 7.47
N LYS A 147 12.35 -7.78 8.26
CA LYS A 147 13.25 -8.16 9.35
C LYS A 147 12.63 -7.96 10.73
N ARG A 148 11.66 -7.05 10.84
CA ARG A 148 10.87 -6.83 12.06
C ARG A 148 9.43 -6.60 11.68
N GLU A 149 8.51 -7.23 12.39
CA GLU A 149 7.06 -7.09 12.21
C GLU A 149 6.59 -5.67 12.50
N VAL A 150 5.38 -5.38 12.03
CA VAL A 150 4.73 -4.08 12.22
C VAL A 150 4.46 -3.84 13.70
N LEU A 151 4.89 -2.69 14.20
CA LEU A 151 4.63 -2.23 15.56
C LEU A 151 4.01 -0.82 15.55
N ALA A 152 3.19 -0.54 16.58
CA ALA A 152 2.86 0.81 16.98
C ALA A 152 3.79 1.18 18.13
N GLU A 153 4.72 2.10 17.92
CA GLU A 153 5.76 2.41 18.88
C GLU A 153 5.98 3.90 19.06
N ILE A 154 6.21 4.31 20.32
CA ILE A 154 6.59 5.69 20.63
C ILE A 154 8.08 5.84 20.35
N ILE A 155 8.42 6.78 19.47
CA ILE A 155 9.80 7.04 19.09
C ILE A 155 10.50 7.89 20.14
N THR A 156 11.67 7.38 20.59
CA THR A 156 12.58 8.02 21.54
C THR A 156 13.97 8.09 20.94
N GLU A 157 14.90 8.73 21.63
CA GLU A 157 16.31 8.80 21.24
C GLU A 157 17.00 7.43 21.12
N ASN A 158 16.49 6.43 21.85
CA ASN A 158 17.04 5.06 21.87
C ASN A 158 16.34 4.13 20.85
N SER A 159 15.31 4.60 20.16
CA SER A 159 14.62 3.79 19.15
C SER A 159 15.58 3.43 18.02
N PHE A 160 15.55 2.14 17.61
CA PHE A 160 16.41 1.58 16.55
C PHE A 160 17.93 1.63 16.83
N GLU A 161 18.33 1.78 18.10
CA GLU A 161 19.74 1.88 18.46
C GLU A 161 20.53 0.58 18.25
N ASP A 162 19.84 -0.55 18.28
CA ASP A 162 20.34 -1.90 18.05
C ASP A 162 20.57 -2.23 16.57
N LEU A 163 20.12 -1.37 15.65
CA LEU A 163 20.28 -1.60 14.22
C LEU A 163 21.66 -1.18 13.74
N GLU A 164 22.31 -2.11 13.03
CA GLU A 164 23.65 -1.91 12.45
C GLU A 164 23.55 -1.51 10.97
N GLY A 165 24.61 -0.85 10.47
CA GLY A 165 24.67 -0.35 9.09
C GLY A 165 23.84 0.89 8.88
N THR A 166 23.67 1.31 7.63
CA THR A 166 22.88 2.50 7.30
C THR A 166 21.38 2.17 7.40
N VAL A 167 20.64 3.04 8.08
CA VAL A 167 19.20 2.91 8.31
C VAL A 167 18.49 4.07 7.62
N TYR A 168 17.60 3.74 6.69
CA TYR A 168 16.85 4.71 5.88
C TYR A 168 15.42 4.83 6.41
N PHE A 169 15.02 6.04 6.75
CA PHE A 169 13.67 6.36 7.23
C PHE A 169 12.86 7.04 6.13
N VAL A 170 11.62 6.59 5.94
CA VAL A 170 10.67 7.14 4.97
C VAL A 170 9.27 7.23 5.59
N GLY A 171 8.42 8.06 5.01
CA GLY A 171 7.04 8.18 5.42
C GLY A 171 6.70 9.51 6.08
N ASP A 172 5.41 9.75 6.29
CA ASP A 172 4.88 11.01 6.79
C ASP A 172 5.25 11.32 8.25
N SER A 173 5.78 10.35 8.96
CA SER A 173 6.28 10.51 10.33
C SER A 173 7.80 10.68 10.42
N ALA A 174 8.53 10.49 9.33
CA ALA A 174 9.99 10.57 9.35
C ALA A 174 10.48 11.96 9.82
N GLU A 175 9.84 13.03 9.33
CA GLU A 175 10.23 14.42 9.69
C GLU A 175 10.11 14.70 11.19
N LYS A 176 8.98 14.32 11.83
CA LYS A 176 8.82 14.52 13.29
C LYS A 176 9.84 13.72 14.10
N CYS A 177 10.24 12.53 13.59
CA CYS A 177 11.17 11.63 14.26
C CYS A 177 12.63 12.12 14.20
N LYS A 178 13.03 12.96 13.23
CA LYS A 178 14.35 13.59 13.15
C LYS A 178 14.72 14.38 14.41
N THR A 179 13.73 14.86 15.14
CA THR A 179 13.96 15.64 16.37
C THR A 179 14.61 14.80 17.46
N VAL A 180 14.42 13.49 17.46
CA VAL A 180 14.91 12.55 18.47
C VAL A 180 15.89 11.52 17.91
N LEU A 181 15.70 11.04 16.68
CA LEU A 181 16.57 10.06 16.02
C LEU A 181 17.79 10.77 15.40
N ARG A 182 18.96 10.72 16.07
CA ARG A 182 20.14 11.54 15.69
C ARG A 182 21.43 10.74 15.52
N LYS A 183 21.34 9.44 15.22
CA LYS A 183 22.56 8.64 14.97
C LYS A 183 23.16 8.95 13.60
N ASP A 184 24.48 8.89 13.49
CA ASP A 184 25.23 9.21 12.26
C ASP A 184 24.90 8.28 11.09
N ASN A 185 24.44 7.05 11.38
CA ASN A 185 24.04 6.07 10.38
C ASN A 185 22.57 6.17 9.97
N PHE A 186 21.81 7.14 10.47
CA PHE A 186 20.39 7.38 10.17
C PHE A 186 20.27 8.37 9.02
N VAL A 187 19.59 7.95 7.98
CA VAL A 187 19.33 8.72 6.75
C VAL A 187 17.83 8.87 6.54
N PHE A 188 17.38 10.10 6.37
CA PHE A 188 15.96 10.41 6.13
C PHE A 188 15.78 10.77 4.66
N LEU A 189 14.90 10.01 3.96
CA LEU A 189 14.54 10.25 2.57
C LEU A 189 13.23 11.04 2.53
N ASP A 190 13.34 12.36 2.66
CA ASP A 190 12.21 13.28 2.87
C ASP A 190 11.24 13.36 1.68
N GLU A 191 11.71 13.00 0.50
CA GLU A 191 10.90 12.94 -0.72
C GLU A 191 9.91 11.78 -0.75
N ILE A 192 10.11 10.74 0.07
CA ILE A 192 9.24 9.57 0.15
C ILE A 192 8.33 9.71 1.38
N VAL A 193 7.15 10.31 1.17
CA VAL A 193 6.24 10.71 2.26
C VAL A 193 5.09 9.73 2.43
N TYR A 194 4.46 9.31 1.35
CA TYR A 194 3.26 8.47 1.42
C TYR A 194 3.41 7.19 0.59
N PRO A 195 2.76 6.08 1.01
CA PRO A 195 2.60 4.93 0.13
C PRO A 195 1.81 5.31 -1.12
N SER A 196 2.07 4.62 -2.23
CA SER A 196 1.35 4.82 -3.48
C SER A 196 0.94 3.50 -4.10
N ALA A 197 -0.19 3.50 -4.78
CA ALA A 197 -0.70 2.34 -5.51
C ALA A 197 0.24 1.86 -6.63
N LYS A 198 1.15 2.71 -7.10
CA LYS A 198 2.17 2.36 -8.11
C LYS A 198 3.08 1.23 -7.61
N GLU A 199 3.58 1.37 -6.39
CA GLU A 199 4.52 0.44 -5.78
C GLU A 199 3.84 -0.85 -5.32
N MET A 200 2.51 -0.84 -5.20
CA MET A 200 1.74 -2.06 -4.97
C MET A 200 1.75 -3.01 -6.18
N SER A 201 1.96 -2.50 -7.39
CA SER A 201 1.81 -3.29 -8.63
C SER A 201 2.68 -4.56 -8.67
N PRO A 202 3.99 -4.53 -8.40
CA PRO A 202 4.79 -5.75 -8.36
C PRO A 202 4.40 -6.65 -7.18
N LEU A 203 4.04 -6.08 -6.03
CA LEU A 203 3.66 -6.83 -4.83
C LEU A 203 2.34 -7.60 -5.05
N SER A 204 1.33 -6.92 -5.58
CA SER A 204 0.03 -7.53 -5.86
C SER A 204 0.12 -8.60 -6.94
N PHE A 205 0.96 -8.40 -7.96
CA PHE A 205 1.17 -9.38 -9.02
C PHE A 205 1.86 -10.65 -8.51
N GLU A 206 2.87 -10.53 -7.65
CA GLU A 206 3.51 -11.69 -7.01
C GLU A 206 2.52 -12.49 -6.15
N LYS A 207 1.65 -11.80 -5.40
CA LYS A 207 0.57 -12.43 -4.64
C LYS A 207 -0.46 -13.11 -5.57
N PHE A 208 -0.87 -12.43 -6.64
CA PHE A 208 -1.78 -12.97 -7.64
C PHE A 208 -1.27 -14.29 -8.25
N LYS A 209 -0.01 -14.34 -8.67
CA LYS A 209 0.61 -15.55 -9.21
C LYS A 209 0.62 -16.72 -8.22
N LYS A 210 0.72 -16.42 -6.93
CA LYS A 210 0.72 -17.43 -5.85
C LYS A 210 -0.68 -17.77 -5.36
N SER A 211 -1.72 -17.15 -5.91
CA SER A 211 -3.10 -17.24 -5.40
C SER A 211 -3.20 -16.83 -3.92
N ASP A 212 -2.32 -15.92 -3.46
CA ASP A 212 -2.34 -15.34 -2.13
C ASP A 212 -3.39 -14.21 -2.09
N THR A 213 -4.63 -14.61 -1.84
CA THR A 213 -5.82 -13.76 -1.86
C THR A 213 -6.53 -13.81 -0.54
N VAL A 214 -7.40 -12.83 -0.28
CA VAL A 214 -8.20 -12.78 0.93
C VAL A 214 -9.68 -13.03 0.62
N ASP A 215 -10.41 -13.51 1.61
CA ASP A 215 -11.86 -13.71 1.48
C ASP A 215 -12.58 -12.36 1.41
N VAL A 216 -13.29 -12.12 0.31
CA VAL A 216 -13.98 -10.84 0.06
C VAL A 216 -15.04 -10.55 1.12
N ALA A 217 -15.72 -11.55 1.67
CA ALA A 217 -16.77 -11.36 2.66
C ALA A 217 -16.20 -11.00 4.05
N TYR A 218 -15.13 -11.69 4.45
CA TYR A 218 -14.62 -11.61 5.83
C TYR A 218 -13.35 -10.76 5.98
N PHE A 219 -12.73 -10.33 4.89
CA PHE A 219 -11.54 -9.47 4.99
C PHE A 219 -11.84 -8.15 5.67
N GLU A 220 -11.01 -7.80 6.65
CA GLU A 220 -11.02 -6.53 7.37
C GLU A 220 -9.63 -5.86 7.29
N PRO A 221 -9.56 -4.52 7.33
CA PRO A 221 -8.28 -3.83 7.44
C PRO A 221 -7.49 -4.27 8.68
N TYR A 222 -6.18 -4.22 8.58
CA TYR A 222 -5.30 -4.50 9.71
C TYR A 222 -5.27 -3.30 10.66
N TYR A 223 -6.13 -3.34 11.68
CA TYR A 223 -6.20 -2.34 12.74
C TYR A 223 -5.22 -2.71 13.85
N LEU A 224 -4.06 -2.07 13.86
CA LEU A 224 -3.05 -2.30 14.91
C LEU A 224 -3.43 -1.67 16.26
N LYS A 225 -4.35 -0.71 16.23
CA LYS A 225 -4.89 -0.03 17.41
C LYS A 225 -6.41 0.04 17.33
N ASP A 226 -7.07 -0.10 18.48
CA ASP A 226 -8.50 0.13 18.59
C ASP A 226 -8.86 1.59 18.31
N PHE A 227 -10.07 1.81 17.79
CA PHE A 227 -10.57 3.15 17.54
C PHE A 227 -10.78 3.92 18.85
N MET A 228 -9.93 4.91 19.10
CA MET A 228 -10.07 5.80 20.26
C MET A 228 -11.07 6.91 19.93
N ILE A 229 -12.24 6.88 20.54
CA ILE A 229 -13.18 8.00 20.50
C ILE A 229 -12.58 9.14 21.33
N THR A 230 -12.09 10.18 20.70
CA THR A 230 -11.75 11.42 21.38
C THR A 230 -13.05 12.14 21.74
N THR A 231 -13.49 12.06 22.99
CA THR A 231 -14.51 12.96 23.51
C THR A 231 -13.97 14.38 23.44
N PRO A 232 -14.71 15.34 22.84
CA PRO A 232 -14.31 16.74 22.88
C PRO A 232 -14.25 17.17 24.35
N ASN A 233 -13.12 17.73 24.77
CA ASN A 233 -13.06 18.42 26.05
C ASN A 233 -14.08 19.56 26.02
N LYS A 234 -15.02 19.52 26.98
CA LYS A 234 -15.97 20.61 27.24
C LYS A 234 -15.26 21.85 27.71
#